data_c2e400be3a2a22d0e9312c1e95ee0992
#
_entry.id   c2e400be3a2a22d0e9312c1e95ee0992
#
_cell.length_a   1.000
_cell.length_b   1.000
_cell.length_c   1.000
_cell.angle_alpha   90.00
_cell.angle_beta   90.00
_cell.angle_gamma   90.00
#
_symmetry.space_group_name_H-M   'P 1'
#
loop_
_entity.id
_entity.type
_entity.pdbx_description
1 polymer ?
#
loop_
_entity_poly.entity_id
_entity_poly.type
_entity_poly.pdbx_seq_one_letter_code
_entity_poly.pdbx_strand_id
1 'polypeptide(L)'
;MEMQINVNTKIIYMDSAVPVMRAIENVKRDIRKVCCDSDEKGCDIVLIMENMQAEQFEIKCDNNMLVIYASDTLGFVYGLYHISRDILGVLPFWFWNDQVFIKKKGCRISGEYAYTSKPYAVKYRGWFVNDEVLIHKWYVDRKKDMPWEMVFEALLRCGGNLVIPGTDKNSHIYRDLAADMGLRITHHHAEPLGAPMFARRYPELTPSYDEYPEKFHELWKEGIDEQKKLDVIWNLGFRGQGDCPFWDNDPRYQTSESRGELMGKLIGLQRDYVQNEIPDAQYCTNLYGETMELYRDGYLKLPDDVIKIWADNGFGKMVTRRQGNHNPRIPALPKENNTGRHGIYYHVSFYDLQAANHITMLPNKPKLVHSELKKVLEHHVKDYWIINCSNVKPHVYYLDFIANMWRDGDVDIDKHLKGYIASYYGEDHITEIAECFRQYWQHALKYGEHEDDHAGEQFANHVARMLISQFMKDKSQRAEDLLWACDDKTLEGQVEWYKKLCAKGKESYEQLLCCYEKLDARLIDHERILFEDSLYLQAEIYYNCYSGALLMCEALCEAFAGEYKLAFYKAGKARKAYLRADRDMRDREHGKWHDFYANECLTDIKQTAWVIEGLMS
;
A
#
# COMPACT_ATOMS: atom_id res chain seq x y z
N MET A 1 -1.90 33.91 28.64
CA MET A 1 -3.30 34.11 28.21
C MET A 1 -3.73 32.83 27.48
N GLU A 2 -4.91 32.28 27.75
CA GLU A 2 -5.41 31.14 27.00
C GLU A 2 -6.11 31.62 25.72
N MET A 3 -5.87 30.95 24.62
CA MET A 3 -6.56 31.13 23.34
C MET A 3 -7.39 29.90 23.03
N GLN A 4 -8.29 29.98 22.07
CA GLN A 4 -9.04 28.82 21.60
C GLN A 4 -9.29 28.86 20.09
N ILE A 5 -9.23 27.69 19.47
CA ILE A 5 -9.76 27.44 18.13
C ILE A 5 -11.21 27.00 18.27
N ASN A 6 -12.12 27.65 17.56
CA ASN A 6 -13.53 27.29 17.50
C ASN A 6 -14.11 27.62 16.10
N VAL A 7 -15.42 27.49 15.92
CA VAL A 7 -16.09 27.71 14.62
C VAL A 7 -15.92 29.13 14.06
N ASN A 8 -15.55 30.11 14.90
CA ASN A 8 -15.32 31.50 14.53
C ASN A 8 -13.85 31.80 14.19
N THR A 9 -12.95 30.82 14.28
CA THR A 9 -11.55 30.94 13.90
C THR A 9 -11.42 31.24 12.41
N LYS A 10 -10.69 32.28 12.06
CA LYS A 10 -10.33 32.60 10.67
C LYS A 10 -8.95 32.05 10.36
N ILE A 11 -8.78 31.54 9.14
CA ILE A 11 -7.47 31.13 8.63
C ILE A 11 -7.11 32.10 7.51
N ILE A 12 -6.01 32.83 7.70
CA ILE A 12 -5.58 33.95 6.85
C ILE A 12 -4.33 33.54 6.09
N TYR A 13 -4.44 33.52 4.78
CA TYR A 13 -3.35 33.25 3.84
C TYR A 13 -3.41 34.29 2.72
N MET A 14 -2.32 35.01 2.51
CA MET A 14 -2.25 36.14 1.59
C MET A 14 -1.93 35.77 0.15
N ASP A 15 -1.56 34.49 -0.09
CA ASP A 15 -1.31 33.92 -1.39
C ASP A 15 -2.48 32.98 -1.78
N SER A 16 -2.42 32.35 -2.95
CA SER A 16 -3.50 31.52 -3.53
C SER A 16 -3.01 30.13 -3.98
N ALA A 17 -1.92 29.64 -3.40
CA ALA A 17 -1.41 28.31 -3.72
C ALA A 17 -2.47 27.24 -3.45
N VAL A 18 -2.86 26.51 -4.49
CA VAL A 18 -3.99 25.54 -4.46
C VAL A 18 -3.85 24.51 -3.32
N PRO A 19 -2.69 23.87 -3.09
CA PRO A 19 -2.56 22.90 -2.01
C PRO A 19 -2.80 23.50 -0.61
N VAL A 20 -2.35 24.74 -0.37
CA VAL A 20 -2.58 25.43 0.91
C VAL A 20 -4.06 25.76 1.09
N MET A 21 -4.72 26.23 0.02
CA MET A 21 -6.16 26.52 0.07
C MET A 21 -6.99 25.26 0.36
N ARG A 22 -6.62 24.11 -0.25
CA ARG A 22 -7.26 22.82 0.05
C ARG A 22 -7.03 22.39 1.51
N ALA A 23 -5.80 22.53 2.03
CA ALA A 23 -5.49 22.23 3.43
C ALA A 23 -6.26 23.14 4.39
N ILE A 24 -6.42 24.43 4.06
CA ILE A 24 -7.26 25.36 4.83
C ILE A 24 -8.72 24.88 4.88
N GLU A 25 -9.30 24.49 3.77
CA GLU A 25 -10.67 23.97 3.76
C GLU A 25 -10.81 22.66 4.55
N ASN A 26 -9.82 21.78 4.50
CA ASN A 26 -9.75 20.59 5.33
C ASN A 26 -9.70 20.91 6.83
N VAL A 27 -8.89 21.87 7.25
CA VAL A 27 -8.82 22.30 8.65
C VAL A 27 -10.11 22.99 9.09
N LYS A 28 -10.76 23.79 8.24
CA LYS A 28 -12.09 24.34 8.52
C LYS A 28 -13.15 23.25 8.69
N ARG A 29 -13.11 22.21 7.86
CA ARG A 29 -13.95 21.01 8.01
C ARG A 29 -13.69 20.33 9.36
N ASP A 30 -12.43 20.17 9.74
CA ASP A 30 -11.99 19.53 10.98
C ASP A 30 -12.46 20.35 12.21
N ILE A 31 -12.34 21.68 12.17
CA ILE A 31 -12.90 22.56 13.21
C ILE A 31 -14.41 22.30 13.37
N ARG A 32 -15.16 22.23 12.26
CA ARG A 32 -16.62 21.96 12.31
C ARG A 32 -16.95 20.55 12.82
N LYS A 33 -16.05 19.58 12.66
CA LYS A 33 -16.20 18.23 13.22
C LYS A 33 -16.02 18.21 14.75
N VAL A 34 -15.06 18.99 15.24
CA VAL A 34 -14.61 18.96 16.64
C VAL A 34 -15.32 20.02 17.51
N CYS A 35 -15.73 21.15 16.91
CA CYS A 35 -16.35 22.25 17.63
C CYS A 35 -17.85 22.33 17.36
N CYS A 36 -18.64 22.65 18.41
CA CYS A 36 -20.01 23.09 18.28
C CYS A 36 -20.07 24.61 18.09
N ASP A 37 -21.27 25.12 17.75
CA ASP A 37 -21.50 26.56 17.63
C ASP A 37 -21.13 27.28 18.93
N SER A 38 -20.53 28.46 18.78
CA SER A 38 -20.04 29.29 19.88
C SER A 38 -20.19 30.76 19.53
N ASP A 39 -20.60 31.56 20.53
CA ASP A 39 -20.61 33.04 20.43
C ASP A 39 -19.23 33.64 20.78
N GLU A 40 -18.29 32.84 21.26
CA GLU A 40 -16.96 33.28 21.65
C GLU A 40 -16.07 33.50 20.42
N LYS A 41 -15.21 34.52 20.49
CA LYS A 41 -14.22 34.78 19.44
C LYS A 41 -13.16 33.67 19.44
N GLY A 42 -12.93 33.06 18.28
CA GLY A 42 -11.77 32.16 18.04
C GLY A 42 -10.48 32.96 17.85
N CYS A 43 -9.34 32.35 18.14
CA CYS A 43 -8.04 32.91 17.70
C CYS A 43 -7.88 32.72 16.19
N ASP A 44 -7.31 33.72 15.52
CA ASP A 44 -7.04 33.61 14.09
C ASP A 44 -5.77 32.77 13.84
N ILE A 45 -5.73 32.02 12.75
CA ILE A 45 -4.55 31.30 12.28
C ILE A 45 -4.01 32.07 11.08
N VAL A 46 -2.74 32.47 11.12
CA VAL A 46 -2.11 33.29 10.08
C VAL A 46 -0.92 32.54 9.49
N LEU A 47 -0.83 32.46 8.16
CA LEU A 47 0.26 31.83 7.43
C LEU A 47 1.22 32.92 6.93
N ILE A 48 2.50 32.80 7.28
CA ILE A 48 3.54 33.80 6.94
C ILE A 48 4.73 33.07 6.30
N MET A 49 5.11 33.52 5.09
CA MET A 49 6.29 33.03 4.40
C MET A 49 7.56 33.50 5.15
N GLU A 50 8.44 32.56 5.50
CA GLU A 50 9.73 32.80 6.13
C GLU A 50 10.79 31.86 5.56
N ASN A 51 12.02 32.30 5.46
CA ASN A 51 13.12 31.49 4.93
C ASN A 51 13.56 30.45 5.95
N MET A 52 13.27 29.18 5.64
CA MET A 52 13.68 28.02 6.42
C MET A 52 13.93 26.81 5.50
N GLN A 53 14.31 25.68 6.04
CA GLN A 53 14.51 24.46 5.25
C GLN A 53 13.19 24.02 4.62
N ALA A 54 13.24 23.50 3.39
CA ALA A 54 12.07 23.04 2.66
C ALA A 54 11.23 22.01 3.48
N GLU A 55 9.91 22.14 3.35
CA GLU A 55 8.90 21.31 4.04
C GLU A 55 8.86 21.47 5.57
N GLN A 56 9.69 22.37 6.13
CA GLN A 56 9.64 22.70 7.55
C GLN A 56 8.64 23.82 7.84
N PHE A 57 8.16 23.83 9.07
CA PHE A 57 7.30 24.87 9.60
C PHE A 57 7.58 25.14 11.07
N GLU A 58 7.25 26.33 11.50
CA GLU A 58 7.21 26.73 12.89
C GLU A 58 5.84 27.32 13.23
N ILE A 59 5.32 27.01 14.42
CA ILE A 59 4.06 27.58 14.91
C ILE A 59 4.36 28.32 16.20
N LYS A 60 3.87 29.55 16.28
CA LYS A 60 4.01 30.42 17.47
C LYS A 60 2.71 31.14 17.77
N CYS A 61 2.49 31.42 19.04
CA CYS A 61 1.46 32.36 19.47
C CYS A 61 1.99 33.78 19.42
N ASP A 62 1.30 34.68 18.71
CA ASP A 62 1.58 36.10 18.67
C ASP A 62 0.29 36.93 18.72
N ASN A 63 0.17 37.85 19.66
CA ASN A 63 -0.95 38.79 19.78
C ASN A 63 -2.33 38.16 19.67
N ASN A 64 -2.55 37.03 20.36
CA ASN A 64 -3.77 36.24 20.31
C ASN A 64 -4.08 35.61 18.94
N MET A 65 -3.05 35.39 18.11
CA MET A 65 -3.10 34.64 16.87
C MET A 65 -2.17 33.43 16.95
N LEU A 66 -2.47 32.39 16.17
CA LEU A 66 -1.58 31.28 15.93
C LEU A 66 -0.92 31.50 14.57
N VAL A 67 0.37 31.70 14.55
CA VAL A 67 1.10 32.00 13.31
C VAL A 67 1.89 30.78 12.88
N ILE A 68 1.67 30.35 11.62
CA ILE A 68 2.45 29.30 10.95
C ILE A 68 3.46 29.96 10.04
N TYR A 69 4.74 29.75 10.32
CA TYR A 69 5.85 30.14 9.46
C TYR A 69 6.30 28.95 8.65
N ALA A 70 6.50 29.11 7.33
CA ALA A 70 7.02 28.10 6.43
C ALA A 70 7.72 28.72 5.22
N SER A 71 8.63 27.98 4.57
CA SER A 71 9.33 28.47 3.37
C SER A 71 8.68 28.02 2.06
N ASP A 72 7.74 27.08 2.10
CA ASP A 72 7.11 26.51 0.92
C ASP A 72 5.68 26.02 1.20
N THR A 73 5.03 25.62 0.13
CA THR A 73 3.65 25.13 0.13
C THR A 73 3.45 23.95 1.08
N LEU A 74 4.34 22.94 1.05
CA LEU A 74 4.22 21.75 1.90
C LEU A 74 4.45 22.06 3.38
N GLY A 75 5.36 22.98 3.69
CA GLY A 75 5.54 23.46 5.07
C GLY A 75 4.24 24.02 5.64
N PHE A 76 3.49 24.83 4.87
CA PHE A 76 2.17 25.32 5.30
C PHE A 76 1.15 24.21 5.43
N VAL A 77 1.09 23.28 4.48
CA VAL A 77 0.17 22.12 4.54
C VAL A 77 0.42 21.28 5.79
N TYR A 78 1.70 21.00 6.10
CA TYR A 78 2.07 20.25 7.30
C TYR A 78 1.80 21.01 8.59
N GLY A 79 2.04 22.33 8.61
CA GLY A 79 1.72 23.18 9.76
C GLY A 79 0.22 23.19 10.05
N LEU A 80 -0.62 23.30 9.01
CA LEU A 80 -2.08 23.21 9.10
C LEU A 80 -2.53 21.85 9.64
N TYR A 81 -1.99 20.76 9.11
CA TYR A 81 -2.33 19.41 9.59
C TYR A 81 -1.74 19.09 10.96
N HIS A 82 -0.64 19.73 11.36
CA HIS A 82 -0.16 19.67 12.74
C HIS A 82 -1.19 20.28 13.70
N ILE A 83 -1.71 21.47 13.40
CA ILE A 83 -2.80 22.09 14.19
C ILE A 83 -4.02 21.15 14.26
N SER A 84 -4.39 20.58 13.14
CA SER A 84 -5.51 19.64 13.07
C SER A 84 -5.29 18.41 13.96
N ARG A 85 -4.08 17.83 13.94
CA ARG A 85 -3.76 16.64 14.73
C ARG A 85 -3.59 16.97 16.22
N ASP A 86 -2.69 17.91 16.55
CA ASP A 86 -2.22 18.08 17.93
C ASP A 86 -3.11 19.01 18.75
N ILE A 87 -3.89 19.90 18.11
CA ILE A 87 -4.79 20.81 18.81
C ILE A 87 -6.26 20.40 18.67
N LEU A 88 -6.69 20.07 17.45
CA LEU A 88 -8.07 19.65 17.24
C LEU A 88 -8.28 18.15 17.52
N GLY A 89 -7.25 17.33 17.49
CA GLY A 89 -7.33 15.89 17.70
C GLY A 89 -7.84 15.10 16.49
N VAL A 90 -7.73 15.66 15.27
CA VAL A 90 -8.11 14.96 14.03
C VAL A 90 -6.89 14.22 13.48
N LEU A 91 -6.90 12.91 13.64
CA LEU A 91 -5.76 12.02 13.35
C LEU A 91 -5.55 11.80 11.84
N PRO A 92 -4.35 11.35 11.39
CA PRO A 92 -4.06 11.13 9.98
C PRO A 92 -5.06 10.19 9.28
N PHE A 93 -5.44 9.11 9.93
CA PHE A 93 -6.38 8.11 9.39
C PHE A 93 -7.80 8.26 9.95
N TRP A 94 -8.22 9.49 10.31
CA TRP A 94 -9.56 9.76 10.85
C TRP A 94 -10.69 9.19 9.99
N PHE A 95 -10.55 9.28 8.69
CA PHE A 95 -11.52 8.75 7.73
C PHE A 95 -11.46 7.22 7.66
N TRP A 96 -10.26 6.65 7.63
CA TRP A 96 -10.02 5.21 7.42
C TRP A 96 -10.31 4.35 8.65
N ASN A 97 -10.21 4.90 9.84
CA ASN A 97 -10.52 4.26 11.13
C ASN A 97 -11.81 4.78 11.76
N ASP A 98 -12.67 5.46 11.00
CA ASP A 98 -13.97 5.96 11.49
C ASP A 98 -13.87 6.76 12.80
N GLN A 99 -12.84 7.61 12.94
CA GLN A 99 -12.60 8.37 14.16
C GLN A 99 -13.86 9.10 14.62
N VAL A 100 -14.27 8.89 15.87
CA VAL A 100 -15.40 9.57 16.51
C VAL A 100 -14.95 10.90 17.11
N PHE A 101 -15.72 11.94 16.90
CA PHE A 101 -15.45 13.28 17.41
C PHE A 101 -16.47 13.70 18.45
N ILE A 102 -16.00 14.01 19.67
CA ILE A 102 -16.82 14.61 20.71
C ILE A 102 -16.72 16.13 20.57
N LYS A 103 -17.84 16.77 20.24
CA LYS A 103 -17.89 18.22 20.02
C LYS A 103 -17.67 19.01 21.30
N LYS A 104 -16.84 20.04 21.22
CA LYS A 104 -16.45 20.96 22.30
C LYS A 104 -16.81 22.41 21.89
N LYS A 105 -16.94 23.33 22.85
CA LYS A 105 -17.13 24.78 22.53
C LYS A 105 -15.93 25.39 21.83
N GLY A 106 -14.74 24.84 22.08
CA GLY A 106 -13.47 25.23 21.45
C GLY A 106 -12.31 24.40 21.99
N CYS A 107 -11.22 24.36 21.24
CA CYS A 107 -9.96 23.72 21.63
C CYS A 107 -9.04 24.77 22.21
N ARG A 108 -8.71 24.66 23.51
CA ARG A 108 -7.85 25.62 24.23
C ARG A 108 -6.39 25.43 23.88
N ILE A 109 -5.67 26.52 23.81
CA ILE A 109 -4.24 26.59 23.49
C ILE A 109 -3.57 27.52 24.49
N SER A 110 -2.42 27.11 25.03
CA SER A 110 -1.58 28.00 25.83
C SER A 110 -1.11 29.18 24.97
N GLY A 111 -1.12 30.39 25.54
CA GLY A 111 -0.54 31.57 24.86
C GLY A 111 0.98 31.51 24.68
N GLU A 112 1.63 30.52 25.28
CA GLU A 112 3.06 30.21 25.12
C GLU A 112 3.29 29.02 24.15
N TYR A 113 2.26 28.54 23.46
CA TYR A 113 2.40 27.42 22.53
C TYR A 113 3.39 27.76 21.43
N ALA A 114 4.39 26.90 21.28
CA ALA A 114 5.35 26.95 20.20
C ALA A 114 5.71 25.54 19.75
N TYR A 115 5.88 25.36 18.44
CA TYR A 115 6.30 24.09 17.86
C TYR A 115 7.19 24.36 16.65
N THR A 116 8.30 23.65 16.54
CA THR A 116 9.18 23.68 15.37
C THR A 116 9.30 22.27 14.83
N SER A 117 8.98 22.08 13.55
CA SER A 117 9.09 20.78 12.88
C SER A 117 10.55 20.37 12.73
N LYS A 118 10.78 19.04 12.74
CA LYS A 118 12.10 18.47 12.45
C LYS A 118 12.18 18.10 10.97
N PRO A 119 13.40 18.07 10.38
CA PRO A 119 13.59 17.48 9.06
C PRO A 119 13.17 16.01 9.07
N TYR A 120 12.55 15.57 7.99
CA TYR A 120 12.23 14.15 7.80
C TYR A 120 13.51 13.34 7.54
N ALA A 121 13.56 12.11 8.04
CA ALA A 121 14.67 11.20 7.81
C ALA A 121 14.77 10.75 6.33
N VAL A 122 13.64 10.76 5.62
CA VAL A 122 13.54 10.37 4.21
C VAL A 122 13.10 11.56 3.36
N LYS A 123 13.79 11.83 2.25
CA LYS A 123 13.55 13.00 1.40
C LYS A 123 12.24 12.94 0.62
N TYR A 124 12.09 11.94 -0.27
CA TYR A 124 10.84 11.67 -1.00
C TYR A 124 10.19 10.45 -0.39
N ARG A 125 8.96 10.61 0.08
CA ARG A 125 8.26 9.60 0.87
C ARG A 125 6.78 9.61 0.53
N GLY A 126 6.25 8.44 0.25
CA GLY A 126 4.89 8.41 -0.22
C GLY A 126 4.33 7.02 -0.42
N TRP A 127 3.14 6.98 -1.03
CA TRP A 127 2.41 5.76 -1.26
C TRP A 127 2.25 5.47 -2.75
N PHE A 128 2.30 4.20 -3.08
CA PHE A 128 1.78 3.69 -4.31
C PHE A 128 0.39 3.09 -4.04
N VAL A 129 -0.64 3.73 -4.57
CA VAL A 129 -2.01 3.23 -4.55
C VAL A 129 -2.13 2.15 -5.61
N ASN A 130 -1.42 1.04 -5.38
CA ASN A 130 -1.38 -0.11 -6.28
C ASN A 130 -2.47 -1.09 -5.88
N ASP A 131 -2.88 -1.97 -6.78
CA ASP A 131 -3.89 -2.97 -6.46
C ASP A 131 -5.16 -2.33 -5.87
N GLU A 132 -5.52 -1.16 -6.37
CA GLU A 132 -6.61 -0.30 -5.90
C GLU A 132 -8.01 -0.84 -6.20
N VAL A 133 -8.16 -2.14 -6.18
CA VAL A 133 -9.33 -2.90 -6.61
C VAL A 133 -10.58 -2.49 -5.84
N LEU A 134 -10.46 -2.34 -4.53
CA LEU A 134 -11.59 -1.97 -3.68
C LEU A 134 -11.95 -0.48 -3.84
N ILE A 135 -10.94 0.40 -3.94
CA ILE A 135 -11.14 1.85 -4.09
C ILE A 135 -11.67 2.20 -5.49
N HIS A 136 -11.27 1.47 -6.52
CA HIS A 136 -11.52 1.81 -7.92
C HIS A 136 -13.00 2.08 -8.27
N LYS A 137 -13.94 1.34 -7.68
CA LYS A 137 -15.38 1.50 -7.89
C LYS A 137 -16.14 1.89 -6.64
N TRP A 138 -15.46 2.25 -5.58
CA TRP A 138 -16.08 2.68 -4.35
C TRP A 138 -16.42 4.17 -4.41
N TYR A 139 -17.62 4.53 -4.03
CA TYR A 139 -18.17 5.88 -4.04
C TYR A 139 -18.59 6.26 -2.63
N VAL A 140 -18.11 7.39 -2.13
CA VAL A 140 -18.56 7.93 -0.84
C VAL A 140 -19.44 9.15 -1.10
N ASP A 141 -20.62 9.19 -0.50
CA ASP A 141 -21.63 10.25 -0.72
C ASP A 141 -21.91 10.51 -2.22
N ARG A 142 -21.90 9.45 -3.04
CA ARG A 142 -22.04 9.50 -4.51
C ARG A 142 -20.93 10.25 -5.23
N LYS A 143 -19.81 10.53 -4.56
CA LYS A 143 -18.63 11.17 -5.14
C LYS A 143 -17.56 10.13 -5.43
N LYS A 144 -17.14 10.07 -6.69
CA LYS A 144 -16.11 9.14 -7.16
C LYS A 144 -14.71 9.52 -6.65
N ASP A 145 -14.43 10.82 -6.58
CA ASP A 145 -13.08 11.31 -6.27
C ASP A 145 -12.83 11.37 -4.76
N MET A 146 -13.86 11.31 -3.93
CA MET A 146 -13.73 11.41 -2.47
C MET A 146 -12.85 10.34 -1.84
N PRO A 147 -12.92 9.05 -2.21
CA PRO A 147 -11.97 8.05 -1.73
C PRO A 147 -10.51 8.43 -2.00
N TRP A 148 -10.22 8.93 -3.19
CA TRP A 148 -8.87 9.34 -3.60
C TRP A 148 -8.41 10.60 -2.87
N GLU A 149 -9.27 11.60 -2.69
CA GLU A 149 -8.98 12.74 -1.81
C GLU A 149 -8.60 12.27 -0.40
N MET A 150 -9.32 11.28 0.15
CA MET A 150 -9.03 10.76 1.49
C MET A 150 -7.73 9.95 1.56
N VAL A 151 -7.33 9.27 0.49
CA VAL A 151 -5.99 8.66 0.39
C VAL A 151 -4.90 9.74 0.45
N PHE A 152 -5.02 10.75 -0.42
CA PHE A 152 -4.00 11.80 -0.53
C PHE A 152 -3.94 12.68 0.72
N GLU A 153 -5.08 12.97 1.33
CA GLU A 153 -5.14 13.68 2.60
C GLU A 153 -4.44 12.89 3.72
N ALA A 154 -4.73 11.60 3.87
CA ALA A 154 -4.08 10.75 4.87
C ALA A 154 -2.56 10.71 4.67
N LEU A 155 -2.10 10.60 3.42
CA LEU A 155 -0.68 10.63 3.07
C LEU A 155 -0.02 11.95 3.49
N LEU A 156 -0.62 13.09 3.18
CA LEU A 156 -0.12 14.42 3.58
C LEU A 156 -0.11 14.59 5.10
N ARG A 157 -1.13 14.10 5.81
CA ARG A 157 -1.19 14.11 7.28
C ARG A 157 -0.12 13.22 7.92
N CYS A 158 0.33 12.19 7.22
CA CYS A 158 1.49 11.37 7.58
C CYS A 158 2.83 12.01 7.21
N GLY A 159 2.83 13.21 6.64
CA GLY A 159 4.02 13.91 6.17
C GLY A 159 4.56 13.38 4.85
N GLY A 160 3.75 12.66 4.07
CA GLY A 160 4.13 12.23 2.72
C GLY A 160 4.16 13.39 1.73
N ASN A 161 5.01 13.30 0.72
CA ASN A 161 5.21 14.34 -0.31
C ASN A 161 5.22 13.79 -1.74
N LEU A 162 4.97 12.48 -1.91
CA LEU A 162 5.11 11.76 -3.17
C LEU A 162 3.99 10.74 -3.31
N VAL A 163 3.45 10.53 -4.52
CA VAL A 163 2.44 9.49 -4.76
C VAL A 163 2.54 8.90 -6.16
N ILE A 164 2.27 7.60 -6.28
CA ILE A 164 1.79 6.97 -7.50
C ILE A 164 0.28 6.85 -7.35
N PRO A 165 -0.53 7.66 -8.07
CA PRO A 165 -1.95 7.85 -7.79
C PRO A 165 -2.83 6.78 -8.48
N GLY A 166 -2.54 5.51 -8.23
CA GLY A 166 -3.19 4.37 -8.88
C GLY A 166 -2.38 3.82 -10.04
N THR A 167 -2.98 2.86 -10.75
CA THR A 167 -2.37 2.20 -11.91
C THR A 167 -3.15 2.50 -13.18
N ASP A 168 -2.45 2.44 -14.34
CA ASP A 168 -3.04 2.56 -15.66
C ASP A 168 -4.00 3.77 -15.75
N LYS A 169 -5.26 3.53 -16.08
CA LYS A 169 -6.27 4.58 -16.21
C LYS A 169 -6.44 5.46 -14.97
N ASN A 170 -6.34 4.88 -13.77
CA ASN A 170 -6.53 5.63 -12.53
C ASN A 170 -5.38 6.61 -12.30
N SER A 171 -4.14 6.26 -12.63
CA SER A 171 -3.00 7.18 -12.51
C SER A 171 -3.19 8.44 -13.37
N HIS A 172 -3.74 8.29 -14.56
CA HIS A 172 -4.05 9.44 -15.44
C HIS A 172 -5.22 10.29 -14.92
N ILE A 173 -6.23 9.68 -14.27
CA ILE A 173 -7.40 10.40 -13.75
C ILE A 173 -7.06 11.21 -12.49
N TYR A 174 -6.26 10.64 -11.57
CA TYR A 174 -6.11 11.19 -10.22
C TYR A 174 -4.79 11.93 -9.97
N ARG A 175 -3.85 11.96 -10.94
CA ARG A 175 -2.58 12.69 -10.79
C ARG A 175 -2.78 14.20 -10.59
N ASP A 176 -3.73 14.81 -11.31
CA ASP A 176 -3.99 16.26 -11.16
C ASP A 176 -4.59 16.57 -9.78
N LEU A 177 -5.49 15.72 -9.28
CA LEU A 177 -6.02 15.84 -7.93
C LEU A 177 -4.91 15.74 -6.88
N ALA A 178 -4.00 14.79 -7.02
CA ALA A 178 -2.87 14.62 -6.11
C ALA A 178 -1.92 15.83 -6.14
N ALA A 179 -1.61 16.35 -7.33
CA ALA A 179 -0.81 17.56 -7.52
C ALA A 179 -1.48 18.81 -6.92
N ASP A 180 -2.79 18.97 -7.13
CA ASP A 180 -3.60 20.02 -6.52
C ASP A 180 -3.61 19.97 -4.98
N MET A 181 -3.37 18.81 -4.40
CA MET A 181 -3.23 18.64 -2.96
C MET A 181 -1.79 18.87 -2.47
N GLY A 182 -0.81 19.01 -3.38
CA GLY A 182 0.59 19.30 -3.08
C GLY A 182 1.53 18.10 -3.11
N LEU A 183 1.05 16.96 -3.59
CA LEU A 183 1.89 15.77 -3.76
C LEU A 183 2.67 15.83 -5.07
N ARG A 184 3.94 15.43 -5.03
CA ARG A 184 4.71 15.11 -6.24
C ARG A 184 4.17 13.83 -6.86
N ILE A 185 4.19 13.80 -8.19
CA ILE A 185 3.72 12.65 -8.95
C ILE A 185 4.91 11.78 -9.37
N THR A 186 4.73 10.47 -9.34
CA THR A 186 5.61 9.52 -10.00
C THR A 186 4.79 8.35 -10.54
N HIS A 187 5.42 7.39 -11.21
CA HIS A 187 4.70 6.37 -11.95
C HIS A 187 5.20 4.97 -11.65
N HIS A 188 4.35 3.99 -11.94
CA HIS A 188 4.62 2.57 -11.84
C HIS A 188 5.76 2.15 -12.78
N HIS A 189 6.52 1.11 -12.41
CA HIS A 189 7.64 0.61 -13.23
C HIS A 189 7.22 0.12 -14.63
N ALA A 190 5.95 -0.28 -14.81
CA ALA A 190 5.40 -0.67 -16.12
C ALA A 190 4.91 0.50 -16.97
N GLU A 191 4.91 1.72 -16.41
CA GLU A 191 4.42 2.95 -17.03
C GLU A 191 5.53 4.03 -17.04
N PRO A 192 6.65 3.80 -17.75
CA PRO A 192 7.73 4.76 -17.84
C PRO A 192 7.21 6.11 -18.34
N LEU A 193 7.67 7.19 -17.70
CA LEU A 193 7.26 8.57 -18.01
C LEU A 193 5.74 8.83 -17.83
N GLY A 194 5.02 7.94 -17.14
CA GLY A 194 3.58 7.98 -17.03
C GLY A 194 2.83 7.74 -18.34
N ALA A 195 3.49 7.14 -19.32
CA ALA A 195 2.88 6.75 -20.57
C ALA A 195 2.00 5.48 -20.38
N PRO A 196 0.90 5.36 -21.13
CA PRO A 196 0.14 4.11 -21.13
C PRO A 196 1.00 2.95 -21.61
N MET A 197 0.75 1.74 -21.07
CA MET A 197 1.42 0.54 -21.56
C MET A 197 1.16 0.33 -23.05
N PHE A 198 2.20 -0.04 -23.81
CA PHE A 198 2.13 -0.23 -25.27
C PHE A 198 0.98 -1.16 -25.70
N ALA A 199 0.86 -2.32 -25.05
CA ALA A 199 -0.18 -3.30 -25.36
C ALA A 199 -1.62 -2.79 -25.07
N ARG A 200 -1.77 -1.77 -24.25
CA ARG A 200 -3.08 -1.12 -24.01
C ARG A 200 -3.43 -0.14 -25.13
N ARG A 201 -2.43 0.57 -25.63
CA ARG A 201 -2.61 1.56 -26.70
C ARG A 201 -2.70 0.92 -28.08
N TYR A 202 -1.95 -0.16 -28.28
CA TYR A 202 -1.83 -0.90 -29.56
C TYR A 202 -2.04 -2.40 -29.33
N PRO A 203 -3.27 -2.84 -28.98
CA PRO A 203 -3.54 -4.23 -28.63
C PRO A 203 -3.33 -5.24 -29.77
N GLU A 204 -3.28 -4.75 -31.01
CA GLU A 204 -3.04 -5.54 -32.22
C GLU A 204 -1.55 -5.75 -32.55
N LEU A 205 -0.64 -5.07 -31.84
CA LEU A 205 0.79 -5.11 -32.11
C LEU A 205 1.54 -5.83 -31.00
N THR A 206 2.61 -6.56 -31.36
CA THR A 206 3.56 -7.09 -30.38
C THR A 206 4.37 -5.93 -29.78
N PRO A 207 4.50 -5.82 -28.46
CA PRO A 207 5.22 -4.73 -27.81
C PRO A 207 6.74 -4.91 -27.94
N SER A 208 7.27 -4.67 -29.12
CA SER A 208 8.69 -4.74 -29.46
C SER A 208 9.23 -3.38 -29.83
N TYR A 209 10.27 -2.92 -29.14
CA TYR A 209 10.92 -1.65 -29.44
C TYR A 209 11.61 -1.66 -30.80
N ASP A 210 12.23 -2.78 -31.19
CA ASP A 210 12.93 -2.90 -32.46
C ASP A 210 11.97 -2.86 -33.67
N GLU A 211 10.72 -3.31 -33.47
CA GLU A 211 9.71 -3.30 -34.55
C GLU A 211 8.96 -1.98 -34.64
N TYR A 212 8.72 -1.33 -33.49
CA TYR A 212 7.88 -0.14 -33.40
C TYR A 212 8.48 0.99 -32.56
N PRO A 213 9.76 1.39 -32.78
CA PRO A 213 10.42 2.40 -31.95
C PRO A 213 9.66 3.73 -31.93
N GLU A 214 9.11 4.16 -33.08
CA GLU A 214 8.38 5.43 -33.20
C GLU A 214 7.15 5.48 -32.29
N LYS A 215 6.45 4.35 -32.16
CA LYS A 215 5.27 4.27 -31.30
C LYS A 215 5.62 4.39 -29.82
N PHE A 216 6.74 3.82 -29.38
CA PHE A 216 7.24 4.03 -28.02
C PHE A 216 7.64 5.49 -27.79
N HIS A 217 8.32 6.10 -28.75
CA HIS A 217 8.71 7.52 -28.67
C HIS A 217 7.48 8.45 -28.61
N GLU A 218 6.43 8.16 -29.39
CA GLU A 218 5.15 8.90 -29.35
C GLU A 218 4.52 8.80 -27.95
N LEU A 219 4.39 7.59 -27.39
CA LEU A 219 3.83 7.37 -26.05
C LEU A 219 4.62 8.11 -24.95
N TRP A 220 5.95 8.04 -24.99
CA TRP A 220 6.79 8.72 -24.00
C TRP A 220 6.69 10.24 -24.08
N LYS A 221 6.65 10.80 -25.28
CA LYS A 221 6.46 12.25 -25.49
C LYS A 221 5.07 12.70 -25.02
N GLU A 222 4.02 11.94 -25.34
CA GLU A 222 2.66 12.18 -24.84
C GLU A 222 2.64 12.24 -23.32
N GLY A 223 3.24 11.24 -22.64
CA GLY A 223 3.34 11.21 -21.19
C GLY A 223 4.08 12.41 -20.59
N ILE A 224 5.16 12.88 -21.22
CA ILE A 224 5.88 14.08 -20.81
C ILE A 224 5.01 15.34 -21.01
N ASP A 225 4.42 15.50 -22.20
CA ASP A 225 3.62 16.68 -22.55
C ASP A 225 2.42 16.88 -21.62
N GLU A 226 1.78 15.79 -21.22
CA GLU A 226 0.65 15.83 -20.30
C GLU A 226 1.02 16.28 -18.88
N GLN A 227 2.27 16.07 -18.45
CA GLN A 227 2.68 16.23 -17.05
C GLN A 227 3.78 17.26 -16.81
N LYS A 228 4.40 17.83 -17.86
CA LYS A 228 5.55 18.76 -17.73
C LYS A 228 5.29 20.01 -16.89
N LYS A 229 4.03 20.30 -16.55
CA LYS A 229 3.64 21.41 -15.65
C LYS A 229 3.46 20.98 -14.19
N LEU A 230 3.49 19.68 -13.91
CA LEU A 230 3.38 19.13 -12.56
C LEU A 230 4.77 18.92 -11.97
N ASP A 231 4.84 18.82 -10.63
CA ASP A 231 6.06 18.42 -9.93
C ASP A 231 6.20 16.89 -10.00
N VAL A 232 6.97 16.40 -10.96
CA VAL A 232 7.10 14.97 -11.28
C VAL A 232 8.50 14.47 -10.97
N ILE A 233 8.60 13.32 -10.30
CA ILE A 233 9.81 12.48 -10.30
C ILE A 233 9.64 11.45 -11.42
N TRP A 234 10.37 11.64 -12.50
CA TRP A 234 10.21 10.90 -13.73
C TRP A 234 10.71 9.47 -13.60
N ASN A 235 9.79 8.51 -13.64
CA ASN A 235 10.15 7.10 -13.66
C ASN A 235 10.62 6.71 -15.06
N LEU A 236 11.88 6.27 -15.15
CA LEU A 236 12.52 5.78 -16.36
C LEU A 236 12.58 4.26 -16.33
N GLY A 237 12.38 3.61 -17.46
CA GLY A 237 12.46 2.15 -17.50
C GLY A 237 12.00 1.55 -18.82
N PHE A 238 12.39 0.33 -19.04
CA PHE A 238 11.89 -0.49 -20.14
C PHE A 238 11.89 -1.95 -19.68
N ARG A 239 10.85 -2.34 -18.93
CA ARG A 239 10.75 -3.70 -18.42
C ARG A 239 9.94 -4.61 -19.34
N GLY A 240 8.72 -4.20 -19.67
CA GLY A 240 7.80 -4.98 -20.50
C GLY A 240 6.37 -4.55 -20.29
N GLN A 241 5.45 -5.46 -20.54
CA GLN A 241 4.01 -5.24 -20.38
C GLN A 241 3.53 -5.85 -19.06
N GLY A 242 2.99 -5.02 -18.17
CA GLY A 242 2.67 -5.45 -16.82
C GLY A 242 3.92 -5.92 -16.07
N ASP A 243 3.85 -7.10 -15.48
CA ASP A 243 4.95 -7.70 -14.73
C ASP A 243 5.81 -8.69 -15.53
N CYS A 244 5.62 -8.79 -16.85
CA CYS A 244 6.42 -9.65 -17.71
C CYS A 244 7.63 -8.89 -18.26
N PRO A 245 8.84 -9.45 -18.20
CA PRO A 245 10.01 -8.88 -18.86
C PRO A 245 9.83 -8.84 -20.39
N PHE A 246 10.35 -7.80 -21.05
CA PHE A 246 10.18 -7.64 -22.50
C PHE A 246 10.78 -8.80 -23.32
N TRP A 247 11.81 -9.46 -22.79
CA TRP A 247 12.47 -10.60 -23.47
C TRP A 247 11.69 -11.90 -23.40
N ASP A 248 10.66 -12.03 -22.58
CA ASP A 248 9.82 -13.21 -22.56
C ASP A 248 9.05 -13.37 -23.88
N ASN A 249 8.79 -12.27 -24.57
CA ASN A 249 8.11 -12.22 -25.85
C ASN A 249 9.03 -11.84 -27.02
N ASP A 250 10.34 -11.68 -26.78
CA ASP A 250 11.29 -11.29 -27.80
C ASP A 250 12.55 -12.19 -27.81
N PRO A 251 12.63 -13.15 -28.73
CA PRO A 251 13.75 -14.09 -28.79
C PRO A 251 15.10 -13.47 -29.13
N ARG A 252 15.17 -12.19 -29.46
CA ARG A 252 16.42 -11.48 -29.75
C ARG A 252 17.24 -11.23 -28.48
N TYR A 253 16.60 -11.19 -27.31
CA TYR A 253 17.23 -10.83 -26.05
C TYR A 253 17.46 -12.05 -25.15
N GLN A 254 18.38 -12.94 -25.58
CA GLN A 254 18.68 -14.19 -24.86
C GLN A 254 19.73 -14.04 -23.75
N THR A 255 20.57 -12.99 -23.81
CA THR A 255 21.66 -12.79 -22.84
C THR A 255 21.40 -11.61 -21.92
N SER A 256 21.98 -11.65 -20.72
CA SER A 256 21.89 -10.55 -19.76
C SER A 256 22.53 -9.26 -20.30
N GLU A 257 23.59 -9.38 -21.11
CA GLU A 257 24.25 -8.25 -21.77
C GLU A 257 23.28 -7.53 -22.71
N SER A 258 22.64 -8.26 -23.64
CA SER A 258 21.70 -7.66 -24.61
C SER A 258 20.49 -7.01 -23.93
N ARG A 259 20.00 -7.61 -22.86
CA ARG A 259 18.90 -7.08 -22.03
C ARG A 259 19.28 -5.78 -21.34
N GLY A 260 20.41 -5.80 -20.62
CA GLY A 260 20.92 -4.64 -19.90
C GLY A 260 21.32 -3.49 -20.82
N GLU A 261 21.90 -3.78 -21.98
CA GLU A 261 22.28 -2.78 -22.97
C GLU A 261 21.07 -2.05 -23.56
N LEU A 262 20.02 -2.78 -23.97
CA LEU A 262 18.80 -2.16 -24.47
C LEU A 262 18.13 -1.30 -23.38
N MET A 263 17.97 -1.83 -22.18
CA MET A 263 17.35 -1.08 -21.07
C MET A 263 18.12 0.20 -20.76
N GLY A 264 19.45 0.10 -20.63
CA GLY A 264 20.29 1.28 -20.35
C GLY A 264 20.22 2.33 -21.45
N LYS A 265 20.23 1.92 -22.72
CA LYS A 265 20.04 2.81 -23.87
C LYS A 265 18.69 3.54 -23.82
N LEU A 266 17.60 2.82 -23.55
CA LEU A 266 16.25 3.40 -23.54
C LEU A 266 16.03 4.30 -22.32
N ILE A 267 16.56 3.96 -21.16
CA ILE A 267 16.56 4.81 -19.97
C ILE A 267 17.30 6.13 -20.25
N GLY A 268 18.46 6.07 -20.91
CA GLY A 268 19.19 7.26 -21.33
C GLY A 268 18.37 8.13 -22.30
N LEU A 269 17.74 7.53 -23.29
CA LEU A 269 16.89 8.24 -24.26
C LEU A 269 15.68 8.90 -23.60
N GLN A 270 15.00 8.20 -22.69
CA GLN A 270 13.87 8.75 -21.92
C GLN A 270 14.30 9.93 -21.07
N ARG A 271 15.45 9.81 -20.40
CA ARG A 271 16.04 10.90 -19.61
C ARG A 271 16.31 12.13 -20.47
N ASP A 272 16.90 11.94 -21.65
CA ASP A 272 17.20 13.03 -22.58
C ASP A 272 15.92 13.73 -23.07
N TYR A 273 14.84 12.99 -23.33
CA TYR A 273 13.55 13.58 -23.68
C TYR A 273 13.00 14.49 -22.57
N VAL A 274 13.04 14.03 -21.33
CA VAL A 274 12.58 14.84 -20.19
C VAL A 274 13.49 16.04 -19.99
N GLN A 275 14.81 15.86 -20.04
CA GLN A 275 15.78 16.93 -19.79
C GLN A 275 15.68 18.06 -20.81
N ASN A 276 15.35 17.76 -22.07
CA ASN A 276 15.15 18.76 -23.11
C ASN A 276 13.93 19.67 -22.83
N GLU A 277 12.89 19.16 -22.18
CA GLU A 277 11.69 19.91 -21.82
C GLU A 277 11.78 20.54 -20.41
N ILE A 278 12.46 19.84 -19.50
CA ILE A 278 12.53 20.17 -18.06
C ILE A 278 13.99 20.01 -17.58
N PRO A 279 14.84 21.05 -17.67
CA PRO A 279 16.27 20.95 -17.37
C PRO A 279 16.60 20.46 -15.95
N ASP A 280 15.79 20.82 -14.95
CA ASP A 280 16.01 20.50 -13.51
C ASP A 280 15.21 19.28 -13.04
N ALA A 281 14.74 18.43 -13.96
CA ALA A 281 13.92 17.27 -13.66
C ALA A 281 14.64 16.28 -12.72
N GLN A 282 13.84 15.60 -11.89
CA GLN A 282 14.29 14.50 -11.03
C GLN A 282 13.90 13.16 -11.65
N TYR A 283 14.78 12.18 -11.56
CA TYR A 283 14.62 10.88 -12.20
C TYR A 283 14.70 9.75 -11.20
N CYS A 284 13.95 8.67 -11.46
CA CYS A 284 14.08 7.42 -10.75
C CYS A 284 13.94 6.23 -11.71
N THR A 285 14.40 5.06 -11.29
CA THR A 285 14.19 3.79 -11.98
C THR A 285 14.05 2.66 -10.98
N ASN A 286 13.16 1.72 -11.25
CA ASN A 286 12.86 0.61 -10.35
C ASN A 286 13.78 -0.58 -10.64
N LEU A 287 14.55 -0.99 -9.63
CA LEU A 287 15.30 -2.25 -9.62
C LEU A 287 14.38 -3.35 -9.09
N TYR A 288 13.42 -3.78 -9.90
CA TYR A 288 12.37 -4.71 -9.55
C TYR A 288 12.59 -6.06 -10.21
N GLY A 289 12.59 -7.13 -9.42
CA GLY A 289 12.78 -8.49 -9.91
C GLY A 289 14.11 -8.66 -10.67
N GLU A 290 14.00 -9.08 -11.93
CA GLU A 290 15.12 -9.35 -12.84
C GLU A 290 15.96 -8.11 -13.17
N THR A 291 15.39 -6.93 -13.13
CA THR A 291 16.12 -5.67 -13.38
C THR A 291 17.19 -5.44 -12.31
N MET A 292 16.93 -5.87 -11.06
CA MET A 292 17.92 -5.77 -10.01
C MET A 292 19.11 -6.71 -10.25
N GLU A 293 18.88 -7.92 -10.73
CA GLU A 293 19.95 -8.86 -11.07
C GLU A 293 20.83 -8.27 -12.18
N LEU A 294 20.24 -7.77 -13.26
CA LEU A 294 20.96 -7.10 -14.35
C LEU A 294 21.83 -5.92 -13.85
N TYR A 295 21.30 -5.11 -12.95
CA TYR A 295 22.05 -3.97 -12.38
C TYR A 295 23.20 -4.45 -11.48
N ARG A 296 22.96 -5.40 -10.58
CA ARG A 296 24.00 -5.92 -9.67
C ARG A 296 25.15 -6.63 -10.36
N ASP A 297 24.82 -7.32 -11.45
CA ASP A 297 25.81 -8.07 -12.25
C ASP A 297 26.55 -7.16 -13.24
N GLY A 298 26.16 -5.88 -13.34
CA GLY A 298 26.82 -4.86 -14.14
C GLY A 298 26.41 -4.81 -15.60
N TYR A 299 25.39 -5.56 -15.98
CA TYR A 299 24.83 -5.55 -17.34
C TYR A 299 23.97 -4.30 -17.60
N LEU A 300 23.20 -3.85 -16.61
CA LEU A 300 22.44 -2.61 -16.69
C LEU A 300 23.26 -1.45 -16.11
N LYS A 301 23.59 -0.48 -16.96
CA LYS A 301 24.24 0.77 -16.54
C LYS A 301 23.23 1.88 -16.47
N LEU A 302 23.22 2.62 -15.36
CA LEU A 302 22.29 3.70 -15.09
C LEU A 302 23.04 5.03 -14.93
N PRO A 303 22.46 6.18 -15.37
CA PRO A 303 23.01 7.50 -15.10
C PRO A 303 23.10 7.79 -13.59
N ASP A 304 24.09 8.59 -13.18
CA ASP A 304 24.37 8.86 -11.75
C ASP A 304 23.26 9.67 -11.08
N ASP A 305 22.60 10.55 -11.82
CA ASP A 305 21.52 11.42 -11.34
C ASP A 305 20.17 10.70 -11.16
N VAL A 306 20.05 9.45 -11.66
CA VAL A 306 18.84 8.63 -11.51
C VAL A 306 18.82 7.95 -10.14
N ILE A 307 17.73 8.11 -9.39
CA ILE A 307 17.48 7.40 -8.12
C ILE A 307 17.22 5.93 -8.41
N LYS A 308 18.01 5.03 -7.84
CA LYS A 308 17.87 3.58 -7.95
C LYS A 308 16.92 3.10 -6.85
N ILE A 309 15.74 2.61 -7.23
CA ILE A 309 14.70 2.15 -6.30
C ILE A 309 14.80 0.64 -6.14
N TRP A 310 15.15 0.18 -4.94
CA TRP A 310 15.30 -1.23 -4.57
C TRP A 310 13.98 -1.78 -4.05
N ALA A 311 13.45 -2.82 -4.66
CA ALA A 311 12.18 -3.41 -4.26
C ALA A 311 12.39 -4.58 -3.27
N ASP A 312 11.54 -4.65 -2.24
CA ASP A 312 11.43 -5.83 -1.40
C ASP A 312 10.78 -7.01 -2.14
N ASN A 313 10.67 -8.14 -1.47
CA ASN A 313 10.13 -9.36 -2.08
C ASN A 313 8.59 -9.46 -2.10
N GLY A 314 7.87 -8.39 -1.74
CA GLY A 314 6.40 -8.38 -1.63
C GLY A 314 5.87 -8.85 -0.27
N PHE A 315 6.75 -9.25 0.65
CA PHE A 315 6.42 -9.73 2.01
C PHE A 315 7.11 -8.90 3.10
N GLY A 316 7.65 -7.74 2.75
CA GLY A 316 8.36 -6.84 3.67
C GLY A 316 9.81 -7.23 3.95
N LYS A 317 10.43 -8.12 3.18
CA LYS A 317 11.85 -8.49 3.29
C LYS A 317 12.67 -7.87 2.16
N MET A 318 13.74 -7.14 2.48
CA MET A 318 14.60 -6.48 1.51
C MET A 318 15.54 -7.47 0.79
N VAL A 319 14.91 -8.35 0.02
CA VAL A 319 15.55 -9.28 -0.94
C VAL A 319 14.75 -9.29 -2.23
N THR A 320 15.33 -9.78 -3.33
CA THR A 320 14.62 -9.93 -4.61
C THR A 320 13.32 -10.69 -4.47
N ARG A 321 12.28 -10.21 -5.14
CA ARG A 321 11.03 -10.97 -5.26
C ARG A 321 11.25 -12.25 -6.06
N ARG A 322 10.44 -13.24 -5.76
CA ARG A 322 10.32 -14.47 -6.54
C ARG A 322 9.70 -14.18 -7.92
N GLN A 323 10.26 -14.82 -8.95
CA GLN A 323 9.74 -14.81 -10.32
C GLN A 323 9.40 -16.24 -10.73
N GLY A 324 8.13 -16.57 -10.84
CA GLY A 324 7.73 -17.95 -11.00
C GLY A 324 8.33 -18.82 -9.89
N ASN A 325 9.17 -19.80 -10.27
CA ASN A 325 9.91 -20.66 -9.32
C ASN A 325 11.32 -20.16 -9.01
N HIS A 326 11.81 -19.13 -9.70
CA HIS A 326 13.13 -18.54 -9.44
C HIS A 326 13.07 -17.60 -8.23
N ASN A 327 13.76 -17.98 -7.15
CA ASN A 327 13.75 -17.23 -5.90
C ASN A 327 15.17 -17.13 -5.30
N PRO A 328 16.05 -16.30 -5.88
CA PRO A 328 17.46 -16.21 -5.47
C PRO A 328 17.65 -15.51 -4.12
N ARG A 329 16.66 -14.75 -3.63
CA ARG A 329 16.69 -13.98 -2.37
C ARG A 329 17.94 -13.11 -2.22
N ILE A 330 18.33 -12.43 -3.29
CA ILE A 330 19.48 -11.52 -3.30
C ILE A 330 19.12 -10.26 -2.50
N PRO A 331 19.99 -9.75 -1.59
CA PRO A 331 19.71 -8.51 -0.86
C PRO A 331 19.38 -7.34 -1.79
N ALA A 332 18.22 -6.71 -1.56
CA ALA A 332 17.69 -5.59 -2.34
C ALA A 332 18.14 -4.26 -1.70
N LEU A 333 19.45 -4.07 -1.62
CA LEU A 333 20.11 -2.88 -1.07
C LEU A 333 21.41 -2.60 -1.84
N PRO A 334 21.85 -1.33 -1.91
CA PRO A 334 23.13 -1.01 -2.53
C PRO A 334 24.30 -1.67 -1.78
N LYS A 335 25.38 -1.99 -2.49
CA LYS A 335 26.63 -2.40 -1.86
C LYS A 335 27.21 -1.22 -1.04
N GLU A 336 27.94 -1.50 0.05
CA GLU A 336 28.47 -0.48 0.98
C GLU A 336 29.22 0.66 0.30
N ASN A 337 29.90 0.39 -0.81
CA ASN A 337 30.69 1.37 -1.57
C ASN A 337 29.92 1.99 -2.76
N ASN A 338 28.62 1.74 -2.89
CA ASN A 338 27.85 2.28 -4.00
C ASN A 338 27.45 3.73 -3.69
N THR A 339 28.03 4.65 -4.45
CA THR A 339 27.68 6.08 -4.38
C THR A 339 26.47 6.37 -5.27
N GLY A 340 25.73 7.41 -4.94
CA GLY A 340 24.57 7.84 -5.72
C GLY A 340 23.33 7.94 -4.87
N ARG A 341 22.20 8.15 -5.55
CA ARG A 341 20.89 8.34 -4.92
C ARG A 341 20.13 7.01 -4.94
N HIS A 342 19.60 6.65 -3.78
CA HIS A 342 18.93 5.38 -3.59
C HIS A 342 17.60 5.52 -2.86
N GLY A 343 16.65 4.68 -3.24
CA GLY A 343 15.33 4.59 -2.64
C GLY A 343 14.85 3.15 -2.51
N ILE A 344 13.66 2.98 -1.95
CA ILE A 344 12.97 1.69 -1.86
C ILE A 344 11.56 1.74 -2.44
N TYR A 345 11.12 0.59 -2.94
CA TYR A 345 9.74 0.22 -3.12
C TYR A 345 9.40 -0.91 -2.15
N TYR A 346 8.53 -0.64 -1.18
CA TYR A 346 8.26 -1.52 -0.04
C TYR A 346 6.79 -1.89 0.03
N HIS A 347 6.48 -3.17 0.29
CA HIS A 347 5.10 -3.66 0.29
C HIS A 347 4.58 -3.85 1.73
N VAL A 348 3.46 -3.21 2.04
CA VAL A 348 2.57 -3.60 3.14
C VAL A 348 1.34 -4.35 2.62
N SER A 349 1.17 -4.33 1.30
CA SER A 349 0.15 -5.05 0.55
C SER A 349 0.68 -5.45 -0.82
N PHE A 350 0.32 -6.63 -1.29
CA PHE A 350 0.69 -7.13 -2.59
C PHE A 350 -0.21 -8.30 -3.00
N TYR A 351 -0.76 -8.33 -4.21
CA TYR A 351 -1.60 -9.46 -4.63
C TYR A 351 -0.98 -10.37 -5.68
N ASP A 352 0.10 -9.96 -6.30
CA ASP A 352 0.69 -10.62 -7.47
C ASP A 352 1.36 -11.97 -7.17
N LEU A 353 1.58 -12.31 -5.89
CA LEU A 353 2.18 -13.58 -5.47
C LEU A 353 1.21 -14.43 -4.64
N GLN A 354 1.33 -15.76 -4.79
CA GLN A 354 0.38 -16.73 -4.26
C GLN A 354 0.32 -16.85 -2.72
N ALA A 355 1.09 -16.10 -1.98
CA ALA A 355 1.04 -16.08 -0.52
C ALA A 355 0.98 -14.65 0.05
N ALA A 356 0.82 -13.65 -0.81
CA ALA A 356 0.75 -12.26 -0.41
C ALA A 356 -0.58 -11.91 0.27
N ASN A 357 -0.67 -10.70 0.82
CA ASN A 357 -1.86 -10.13 1.41
C ASN A 357 -2.33 -8.92 0.60
N HIS A 358 -3.64 -8.75 0.46
CA HIS A 358 -4.25 -7.63 -0.24
C HIS A 358 -5.45 -7.04 0.50
N ILE A 359 -6.35 -7.90 0.97
CA ILE A 359 -7.55 -7.51 1.74
C ILE A 359 -7.38 -7.70 3.25
N THR A 360 -6.21 -8.18 3.68
CA THR A 360 -5.84 -8.32 5.08
C THR A 360 -4.52 -7.59 5.37
N MET A 361 -4.27 -7.27 6.63
CA MET A 361 -3.02 -6.64 7.07
C MET A 361 -1.83 -7.58 6.84
N LEU A 362 -0.65 -7.01 6.60
CA LEU A 362 0.61 -7.77 6.44
C LEU A 362 0.78 -8.78 7.58
N PRO A 363 0.93 -10.10 7.28
CA PRO A 363 1.02 -11.14 8.31
C PRO A 363 2.38 -11.16 9.02
N ASN A 364 3.39 -10.51 8.47
CA ASN A 364 4.72 -10.39 9.08
C ASN A 364 4.73 -9.38 10.24
N LYS A 365 5.46 -9.70 11.30
CA LYS A 365 5.51 -8.89 12.53
C LYS A 365 6.11 -7.51 12.30
N PRO A 366 5.67 -6.47 13.03
CA PRO A 366 6.27 -5.13 12.97
C PRO A 366 7.78 -5.13 13.25
N LYS A 367 8.28 -6.07 14.04
CA LYS A 367 9.71 -6.23 14.27
C LYS A 367 10.50 -6.53 13.00
N LEU A 368 9.96 -7.33 12.06
CA LEU A 368 10.58 -7.58 10.77
C LEU A 368 10.61 -6.28 9.94
N VAL A 369 9.47 -5.62 9.81
CA VAL A 369 9.35 -4.34 9.06
C VAL A 369 10.33 -3.31 9.62
N HIS A 370 10.36 -3.13 10.94
CA HIS A 370 11.30 -2.23 11.62
C HIS A 370 12.75 -2.57 11.29
N SER A 371 13.14 -3.84 11.44
CA SER A 371 14.53 -4.27 11.21
C SER A 371 14.97 -4.09 9.75
N GLU A 372 14.08 -4.33 8.79
CA GLU A 372 14.40 -4.14 7.37
C GLU A 372 14.51 -2.65 7.00
N LEU A 373 13.57 -1.81 7.46
CA LEU A 373 13.63 -0.37 7.21
C LEU A 373 14.80 0.31 7.94
N LYS A 374 15.18 -0.19 9.11
CA LYS A 374 16.39 0.26 9.80
C LYS A 374 17.65 -0.03 8.99
N LYS A 375 17.79 -1.24 8.45
CA LYS A 375 18.89 -1.60 7.52
C LYS A 375 18.91 -0.69 6.29
N VAL A 376 17.73 -0.36 5.73
CA VAL A 376 17.60 0.58 4.60
C VAL A 376 18.26 1.92 4.96
N LEU A 377 17.96 2.47 6.13
CA LEU A 377 18.54 3.72 6.60
C LEU A 377 20.05 3.60 6.89
N GLU A 378 20.50 2.50 7.47
CA GLU A 378 21.92 2.20 7.73
C GLU A 378 22.74 2.13 6.43
N HIS A 379 22.12 1.70 5.31
CA HIS A 379 22.72 1.73 3.96
C HIS A 379 22.56 3.10 3.27
N HIS A 380 22.16 4.14 4.00
CA HIS A 380 21.95 5.49 3.49
C HIS A 380 20.89 5.61 2.37
N VAL A 381 19.97 4.66 2.27
CA VAL A 381 18.88 4.63 1.30
C VAL A 381 17.73 5.49 1.84
N LYS A 382 17.83 6.80 1.65
CA LYS A 382 16.91 7.80 2.23
C LYS A 382 16.42 8.86 1.24
N ASP A 383 16.77 8.72 -0.05
CA ASP A 383 16.35 9.70 -1.03
C ASP A 383 14.89 9.51 -1.46
N TYR A 384 14.39 8.26 -1.43
CA TYR A 384 13.06 7.95 -1.96
C TYR A 384 12.51 6.67 -1.32
N TRP A 385 11.35 6.78 -0.65
CA TRP A 385 10.58 5.64 -0.15
C TRP A 385 9.18 5.68 -0.71
N ILE A 386 8.79 4.66 -1.47
CA ILE A 386 7.43 4.44 -1.95
C ILE A 386 6.88 3.16 -1.35
N ILE A 387 5.71 3.25 -0.73
CA ILE A 387 5.08 2.14 0.00
C ILE A 387 3.83 1.72 -0.75
N ASN A 388 3.75 0.46 -1.16
CA ASN A 388 2.52 -0.09 -1.69
C ASN A 388 1.46 -0.12 -0.60
N CYS A 389 0.43 0.71 -0.73
CA CYS A 389 -0.66 0.84 0.24
C CYS A 389 -1.97 0.21 -0.23
N SER A 390 -2.03 -0.31 -1.46
CA SER A 390 -3.23 -0.88 -2.08
C SER A 390 -4.48 -0.02 -1.80
N ASN A 391 -5.43 -0.57 -1.06
CA ASN A 391 -6.71 0.03 -0.73
C ASN A 391 -6.73 0.78 0.62
N VAL A 392 -5.59 1.00 1.24
CA VAL A 392 -5.36 1.70 2.53
C VAL A 392 -5.98 1.00 3.74
N LYS A 393 -7.29 0.78 3.78
CA LYS A 393 -8.03 0.35 4.99
C LYS A 393 -7.42 -0.85 5.73
N PRO A 394 -7.09 -1.98 5.09
CA PRO A 394 -6.53 -3.13 5.81
C PRO A 394 -5.13 -2.86 6.39
N HIS A 395 -4.41 -1.86 5.83
CA HIS A 395 -2.98 -1.65 6.05
C HIS A 395 -2.66 -0.44 6.94
N VAL A 396 -3.68 0.25 7.47
CA VAL A 396 -3.54 1.53 8.21
C VAL A 396 -2.48 1.46 9.30
N TYR A 397 -2.44 0.38 10.10
CA TYR A 397 -1.43 0.24 11.15
C TYR A 397 0.01 0.31 10.61
N TYR A 398 0.31 -0.41 9.52
CA TYR A 398 1.64 -0.38 8.93
C TYR A 398 1.95 0.92 8.19
N LEU A 399 0.96 1.56 7.60
CA LEU A 399 1.13 2.87 6.98
C LEU A 399 1.46 3.94 8.02
N ASP A 400 0.79 3.91 9.18
CA ASP A 400 1.10 4.79 10.31
C ASP A 400 2.48 4.48 10.90
N PHE A 401 2.81 3.21 11.08
CA PHE A 401 4.12 2.76 11.55
C PHE A 401 5.27 3.25 10.66
N ILE A 402 5.16 3.05 9.33
CA ILE A 402 6.18 3.47 8.38
C ILE A 402 6.24 4.99 8.27
N ALA A 403 5.11 5.70 8.45
CA ALA A 403 5.10 7.15 8.50
C ALA A 403 5.95 7.69 9.66
N ASN A 404 5.94 7.02 10.81
CA ASN A 404 6.84 7.35 11.91
C ASN A 404 8.31 7.02 11.58
N MET A 405 8.57 5.90 10.89
CA MET A 405 9.94 5.54 10.43
C MET A 405 10.52 6.59 9.46
N TRP A 406 9.78 7.01 8.44
CA TRP A 406 10.31 7.99 7.48
C TRP A 406 10.42 9.41 8.06
N ARG A 407 9.69 9.71 9.14
CA ARG A 407 9.79 10.99 9.85
C ARG A 407 10.98 11.01 10.79
N ASP A 408 11.10 10.03 11.67
CA ASP A 408 12.02 10.06 12.81
C ASP A 408 13.27 9.17 12.63
N GLY A 409 13.26 8.26 11.63
CA GLY A 409 14.34 7.31 11.36
C GLY A 409 14.36 6.10 12.28
N ASP A 410 13.53 6.08 13.31
CA ASP A 410 13.38 4.95 14.25
C ASP A 410 12.03 5.00 14.96
N VAL A 411 11.52 3.86 15.43
CA VAL A 411 10.23 3.74 16.13
C VAL A 411 10.32 2.67 17.22
N ASP A 412 9.94 3.04 18.44
CA ASP A 412 9.68 2.06 19.50
C ASP A 412 8.37 1.32 19.18
N ILE A 413 8.47 0.05 18.83
CA ILE A 413 7.36 -0.77 18.33
C ILE A 413 6.22 -0.88 19.34
N ASP A 414 6.54 -1.12 20.62
CA ASP A 414 5.52 -1.32 21.66
C ASP A 414 4.82 -0.01 22.04
N LYS A 415 5.60 1.06 22.14
CA LYS A 415 5.07 2.41 22.38
C LYS A 415 4.19 2.86 21.21
N HIS A 416 4.61 2.61 19.97
CA HIS A 416 3.82 2.94 18.77
C HIS A 416 2.50 2.16 18.75
N LEU A 417 2.52 0.83 18.97
CA LEU A 417 1.31 0.02 18.99
C LEU A 417 0.30 0.52 20.04
N LYS A 418 0.76 0.75 21.27
CA LYS A 418 -0.11 1.27 22.33
C LYS A 418 -0.63 2.68 22.01
N GLY A 419 0.21 3.54 21.46
CA GLY A 419 -0.20 4.90 21.03
C GLY A 419 -1.21 4.88 19.90
N TYR A 420 -1.04 4.00 18.91
CA TYR A 420 -2.01 3.80 17.83
C TYR A 420 -3.37 3.34 18.37
N ILE A 421 -3.37 2.38 19.30
CA ILE A 421 -4.60 1.86 19.91
C ILE A 421 -5.29 2.95 20.73
N ALA A 422 -4.57 3.63 21.61
CA ALA A 422 -5.11 4.74 22.40
C ALA A 422 -5.74 5.83 21.51
N SER A 423 -5.10 6.11 20.38
CA SER A 423 -5.55 7.15 19.45
C SER A 423 -6.82 6.80 18.69
N TYR A 424 -6.96 5.55 18.23
CA TYR A 424 -8.05 5.16 17.32
C TYR A 424 -9.13 4.30 17.96
N TYR A 425 -8.76 3.39 18.89
CA TYR A 425 -9.73 2.52 19.56
C TYR A 425 -10.24 3.15 20.87
N GLY A 426 -9.35 3.77 21.66
CA GLY A 426 -9.65 4.37 22.95
C GLY A 426 -8.65 3.96 24.01
N GLU A 427 -8.83 4.46 25.23
CA GLU A 427 -7.89 4.28 26.34
C GLU A 427 -8.24 3.08 27.26
N ASP A 428 -9.48 2.56 27.19
CA ASP A 428 -9.98 1.60 28.18
C ASP A 428 -9.38 0.19 28.05
N HIS A 429 -9.09 -0.28 26.82
CA HIS A 429 -8.63 -1.65 26.55
C HIS A 429 -7.31 -1.71 25.76
N ILE A 430 -6.40 -0.73 25.95
CA ILE A 430 -5.12 -0.65 25.19
C ILE A 430 -4.32 -1.96 25.27
N THR A 431 -4.20 -2.52 26.45
CA THR A 431 -3.38 -3.73 26.69
C THR A 431 -3.97 -4.94 26.00
N GLU A 432 -5.27 -5.12 26.09
CA GLU A 432 -6.00 -6.26 25.52
C GLU A 432 -6.03 -6.20 24.00
N ILE A 433 -6.30 -5.03 23.43
CA ILE A 433 -6.27 -4.83 21.96
C ILE A 433 -4.84 -4.99 21.43
N ALA A 434 -3.81 -4.47 22.14
CA ALA A 434 -2.43 -4.69 21.78
C ALA A 434 -2.05 -6.18 21.76
N GLU A 435 -2.60 -6.96 22.70
CA GLU A 435 -2.42 -8.41 22.71
C GLU A 435 -3.11 -9.06 21.50
N CYS A 436 -4.30 -8.60 21.11
CA CYS A 436 -4.97 -9.08 19.90
C CYS A 436 -4.16 -8.81 18.63
N PHE A 437 -3.53 -7.64 18.50
CA PHE A 437 -2.57 -7.37 17.42
C PHE A 437 -1.39 -8.35 17.43
N ARG A 438 -0.79 -8.60 18.60
CA ARG A 438 0.32 -9.56 18.72
C ARG A 438 -0.10 -10.97 18.33
N GLN A 439 -1.29 -11.39 18.75
CA GLN A 439 -1.87 -12.68 18.41
C GLN A 439 -2.17 -12.80 16.91
N TYR A 440 -2.64 -11.73 16.25
CA TYR A 440 -2.80 -11.73 14.78
C TYR A 440 -1.51 -12.18 14.07
N TRP A 441 -0.38 -11.56 14.42
CA TRP A 441 0.91 -11.94 13.83
C TRP A 441 1.44 -13.30 14.30
N GLN A 442 1.09 -13.73 15.50
CA GLN A 442 1.52 -15.01 16.04
C GLN A 442 0.79 -16.18 15.39
N HIS A 443 -0.49 -15.99 15.09
CA HIS A 443 -1.35 -16.99 14.46
C HIS A 443 -1.24 -17.04 12.93
N ALA A 444 -0.53 -16.09 12.29
CA ALA A 444 -0.28 -16.10 10.87
C ALA A 444 0.38 -17.41 10.44
N LEU A 445 -0.22 -18.09 9.45
CA LEU A 445 0.28 -19.38 8.96
C LEU A 445 1.67 -19.21 8.36
N LYS A 446 2.64 -19.99 8.84
CA LYS A 446 3.97 -20.08 8.25
C LYS A 446 4.02 -21.21 7.23
N TYR A 447 4.30 -20.90 5.96
CA TYR A 447 4.33 -21.87 4.85
C TYR A 447 5.75 -22.33 4.49
N GLY A 448 6.80 -21.60 4.89
CA GLY A 448 8.19 -21.86 4.59
C GLY A 448 9.10 -21.69 5.82
N GLU A 449 10.43 -21.71 5.59
CA GLU A 449 11.43 -21.67 6.68
C GLU A 449 11.90 -20.26 7.03
N HIS A 450 11.78 -19.31 6.08
CA HIS A 450 12.25 -17.94 6.28
C HIS A 450 11.35 -17.16 7.26
N GLU A 451 11.91 -16.11 7.85
CA GLU A 451 11.17 -15.27 8.81
C GLU A 451 9.99 -14.50 8.20
N ASP A 452 10.04 -14.28 6.88
CA ASP A 452 9.02 -13.61 6.08
C ASP A 452 8.02 -14.57 5.40
N ASP A 453 8.17 -15.89 5.56
CA ASP A 453 7.29 -16.91 4.95
C ASP A 453 5.96 -17.07 5.73
N HIS A 454 5.27 -15.94 5.99
CA HIS A 454 3.93 -15.94 6.56
C HIS A 454 2.89 -15.66 5.47
N ALA A 455 1.83 -16.46 5.46
CA ALA A 455 0.82 -16.44 4.41
C ALA A 455 -0.20 -15.32 4.63
N GLY A 456 -0.37 -14.47 3.63
CA GLY A 456 -1.56 -13.64 3.44
C GLY A 456 -2.74 -14.47 2.90
N GLU A 457 -3.88 -13.84 2.70
CA GLU A 457 -5.10 -14.52 2.23
C GLU A 457 -4.98 -15.08 0.82
N GLN A 458 -4.01 -14.60 0.02
CA GLN A 458 -3.70 -15.15 -1.30
C GLN A 458 -3.31 -16.63 -1.23
N PHE A 459 -2.67 -17.06 -0.15
CA PHE A 459 -2.29 -18.46 0.01
C PHE A 459 -3.51 -19.37 0.09
N ALA A 460 -4.55 -18.95 0.80
CA ALA A 460 -5.79 -19.72 0.92
C ALA A 460 -6.69 -19.62 -0.32
N ASN A 461 -6.48 -18.64 -1.19
CA ASN A 461 -7.31 -18.38 -2.37
C ASN A 461 -6.61 -18.78 -3.67
N HIS A 462 -5.44 -18.17 -3.95
CA HIS A 462 -4.74 -18.36 -5.22
C HIS A 462 -4.20 -19.79 -5.37
N VAL A 463 -3.56 -20.33 -4.32
CA VAL A 463 -3.05 -21.72 -4.36
C VAL A 463 -4.19 -22.72 -4.53
N ALA A 464 -5.33 -22.50 -3.87
CA ALA A 464 -6.51 -23.35 -4.05
C ALA A 464 -6.98 -23.35 -5.52
N ARG A 465 -7.13 -22.17 -6.13
CA ARG A 465 -7.54 -22.04 -7.55
C ARG A 465 -6.53 -22.70 -8.50
N MET A 466 -5.24 -22.58 -8.21
CA MET A 466 -4.17 -23.19 -9.00
C MET A 466 -4.26 -24.71 -9.00
N LEU A 467 -4.44 -25.34 -7.83
CA LEU A 467 -4.59 -26.80 -7.70
C LEU A 467 -5.85 -27.31 -8.40
N ILE A 468 -6.98 -26.61 -8.27
CA ILE A 468 -8.21 -26.93 -9.00
C ILE A 468 -7.99 -26.85 -10.51
N SER A 469 -7.39 -25.74 -10.98
CA SER A 469 -7.15 -25.53 -12.41
C SER A 469 -6.25 -26.62 -13.00
N GLN A 470 -5.20 -27.03 -12.26
CA GLN A 470 -4.34 -28.12 -12.70
C GLN A 470 -5.08 -29.47 -12.70
N PHE A 471 -5.90 -29.75 -11.67
CA PHE A 471 -6.72 -30.96 -11.61
C PHE A 471 -7.68 -31.08 -12.81
N MET A 472 -8.33 -29.96 -13.15
CA MET A 472 -9.26 -29.92 -14.29
C MET A 472 -8.55 -30.01 -15.64
N LYS A 473 -7.35 -29.44 -15.76
CA LYS A 473 -6.54 -29.44 -16.97
C LYS A 473 -5.93 -30.82 -17.23
N ASP A 474 -5.20 -31.33 -16.27
CA ASP A 474 -4.56 -32.65 -16.30
C ASP A 474 -4.15 -33.08 -14.89
N LYS A 475 -4.94 -33.95 -14.27
CA LYS A 475 -4.69 -34.47 -12.93
C LYS A 475 -3.47 -35.38 -12.81
N SER A 476 -2.90 -35.84 -13.94
CA SER A 476 -1.69 -36.67 -13.95
C SER A 476 -0.40 -35.86 -13.85
N GLN A 477 -0.48 -34.55 -14.05
CA GLN A 477 0.65 -33.61 -13.99
C GLN A 477 0.56 -32.76 -12.74
N ARG A 478 1.71 -32.48 -12.11
CA ARG A 478 1.79 -31.54 -11.00
C ARG A 478 1.55 -30.10 -11.47
N ALA A 479 1.21 -29.23 -10.55
CA ALA A 479 1.16 -27.78 -10.79
C ALA A 479 2.59 -27.21 -10.79
N GLU A 480 3.14 -26.97 -11.98
CA GLU A 480 4.51 -26.45 -12.13
C GLU A 480 4.70 -25.07 -11.45
N ASP A 481 3.66 -24.22 -11.47
CA ASP A 481 3.69 -22.90 -10.86
C ASP A 481 3.67 -22.92 -9.32
N LEU A 482 3.63 -24.12 -8.69
CA LEU A 482 3.68 -24.28 -7.23
C LEU A 482 5.04 -24.77 -6.72
N LEU A 483 6.02 -24.99 -7.60
CA LEU A 483 7.34 -25.54 -7.24
C LEU A 483 8.15 -24.60 -6.34
N TRP A 484 7.80 -23.33 -6.29
CA TRP A 484 8.41 -22.38 -5.36
C TRP A 484 8.15 -22.72 -3.88
N ALA A 485 7.10 -23.49 -3.57
CA ALA A 485 6.68 -23.84 -2.22
C ALA A 485 6.60 -25.35 -1.97
N CYS A 486 6.38 -26.15 -3.03
CA CYS A 486 6.20 -27.60 -2.92
C CYS A 486 6.79 -28.29 -4.15
N ASP A 487 7.85 -29.06 -3.94
CA ASP A 487 8.57 -29.81 -4.98
C ASP A 487 8.04 -31.24 -5.21
N ASP A 488 6.87 -31.57 -4.64
CA ASP A 488 6.26 -32.89 -4.87
C ASP A 488 6.06 -33.15 -6.36
N LYS A 489 6.29 -34.40 -6.75
CA LYS A 489 6.32 -34.79 -8.16
C LYS A 489 4.95 -35.09 -8.74
N THR A 490 3.91 -35.10 -7.90
CA THR A 490 2.53 -35.41 -8.27
C THR A 490 1.58 -34.31 -7.79
N LEU A 491 0.50 -34.12 -8.51
CA LEU A 491 -0.55 -33.19 -8.08
C LEU A 491 -1.19 -33.68 -6.76
N GLU A 492 -1.39 -34.98 -6.61
CA GLU A 492 -1.93 -35.55 -5.38
C GLU A 492 -1.05 -35.26 -4.17
N GLY A 493 0.29 -35.36 -4.32
CA GLY A 493 1.25 -34.97 -3.28
C GLY A 493 1.21 -33.50 -2.94
N GLN A 494 1.09 -32.62 -3.96
CA GLN A 494 0.93 -31.18 -3.75
C GLN A 494 -0.40 -30.86 -3.03
N VAL A 495 -1.50 -31.54 -3.35
CA VAL A 495 -2.77 -31.41 -2.65
C VAL A 495 -2.66 -31.85 -1.19
N GLU A 496 -2.01 -32.97 -0.90
CA GLU A 496 -1.79 -33.45 0.48
C GLU A 496 -0.86 -32.52 1.29
N TRP A 497 0.17 -31.95 0.66
CA TRP A 497 1.01 -30.92 1.28
C TRP A 497 0.16 -29.70 1.66
N TYR A 498 -0.60 -29.17 0.72
CA TYR A 498 -1.41 -27.97 0.93
C TYR A 498 -2.53 -28.20 1.95
N LYS A 499 -3.17 -29.37 1.94
CA LYS A 499 -4.18 -29.80 2.91
C LYS A 499 -3.66 -29.74 4.35
N LYS A 500 -2.43 -30.19 4.59
CA LYS A 500 -1.79 -30.12 5.92
C LYS A 500 -1.60 -28.69 6.39
N LEU A 501 -1.20 -27.79 5.49
CA LEU A 501 -1.05 -26.36 5.79
C LEU A 501 -2.42 -25.70 6.04
N CYS A 502 -3.42 -25.98 5.23
CA CYS A 502 -4.78 -25.46 5.43
C CYS A 502 -5.39 -25.93 6.75
N ALA A 503 -5.15 -27.17 7.18
CA ALA A 503 -5.61 -27.68 8.46
C ALA A 503 -4.97 -26.88 9.64
N LYS A 504 -3.66 -26.61 9.57
CA LYS A 504 -2.95 -25.79 10.56
C LYS A 504 -3.48 -24.35 10.55
N GLY A 505 -3.67 -23.75 9.36
CA GLY A 505 -4.22 -22.40 9.23
C GLY A 505 -5.61 -22.28 9.82
N LYS A 506 -6.51 -23.22 9.49
CA LYS A 506 -7.85 -23.27 10.08
C LYS A 506 -7.81 -23.34 11.61
N GLU A 507 -7.04 -24.27 12.18
CA GLU A 507 -6.91 -24.43 13.64
C GLU A 507 -6.37 -23.16 14.30
N SER A 508 -5.34 -22.56 13.71
CA SER A 508 -4.72 -21.34 14.23
C SER A 508 -5.71 -20.17 14.29
N TYR A 509 -6.44 -19.91 13.21
CA TYR A 509 -7.41 -18.82 13.18
C TYR A 509 -8.69 -19.12 13.98
N GLU A 510 -9.07 -20.40 14.15
CA GLU A 510 -10.13 -20.78 15.08
C GLU A 510 -9.78 -20.42 16.54
N GLN A 511 -8.54 -20.67 16.95
CA GLN A 511 -8.03 -20.26 18.25
C GLN A 511 -7.99 -18.74 18.41
N LEU A 512 -7.55 -18.03 17.36
CA LEU A 512 -7.53 -16.57 17.35
C LEU A 512 -8.93 -15.98 17.52
N LEU A 513 -9.92 -16.49 16.76
CA LEU A 513 -11.32 -16.06 16.87
C LEU A 513 -11.88 -16.28 18.28
N CYS A 514 -11.59 -17.45 18.92
CA CYS A 514 -11.99 -17.68 20.31
C CYS A 514 -11.40 -16.67 21.31
N CYS A 515 -10.19 -16.13 21.02
CA CYS A 515 -9.60 -15.05 21.81
C CYS A 515 -10.30 -13.72 21.55
N TYR A 516 -10.59 -13.42 20.29
CA TYR A 516 -11.25 -12.18 19.87
C TYR A 516 -12.69 -12.08 20.38
N GLU A 517 -13.46 -13.15 20.33
CA GLU A 517 -14.82 -13.22 20.90
C GLU A 517 -14.87 -12.82 22.37
N LYS A 518 -13.88 -13.24 23.16
CA LYS A 518 -13.81 -12.89 24.59
C LYS A 518 -13.57 -11.41 24.84
N LEU A 519 -12.79 -10.77 23.98
CA LEU A 519 -12.56 -9.32 24.06
C LEU A 519 -13.76 -8.56 23.50
N ASP A 520 -14.26 -8.95 22.34
CA ASP A 520 -15.38 -8.31 21.67
C ASP A 520 -16.61 -8.17 22.58
N ALA A 521 -16.92 -9.21 23.37
CA ALA A 521 -18.00 -9.18 24.35
C ALA A 521 -17.85 -8.11 25.45
N ARG A 522 -16.65 -7.53 25.61
CA ARG A 522 -16.32 -6.50 26.61
C ARG A 522 -16.20 -5.11 26.03
N LEU A 523 -15.90 -5.02 24.72
CA LEU A 523 -15.79 -3.76 24.00
C LEU A 523 -17.17 -3.13 23.78
N ILE A 524 -17.22 -1.81 23.74
CA ILE A 524 -18.47 -1.06 23.54
C ILE A 524 -18.28 0.02 22.48
N ASP A 525 -19.40 0.49 21.93
CA ASP A 525 -19.48 1.63 21.03
C ASP A 525 -18.46 1.57 19.88
N HIS A 526 -17.73 2.67 19.66
CA HIS A 526 -16.76 2.81 18.58
C HIS A 526 -15.58 1.81 18.70
N GLU A 527 -15.09 1.56 19.89
CA GLU A 527 -13.99 0.64 20.16
C GLU A 527 -14.31 -0.76 19.62
N ARG A 528 -15.55 -1.22 19.87
CA ARG A 528 -16.03 -2.51 19.37
C ARG A 528 -16.16 -2.51 17.87
N ILE A 529 -16.82 -1.49 17.28
CA ILE A 529 -17.03 -1.39 15.82
C ILE A 529 -15.68 -1.42 15.11
N LEU A 530 -14.70 -0.62 15.54
CA LEU A 530 -13.39 -0.58 14.91
C LEU A 530 -12.64 -1.91 15.05
N PHE A 531 -12.76 -2.58 16.20
CA PHE A 531 -12.16 -3.91 16.42
C PHE A 531 -12.77 -4.95 15.49
N GLU A 532 -14.10 -4.96 15.36
CA GLU A 532 -14.83 -5.85 14.48
C GLU A 532 -14.48 -5.60 13.00
N ASP A 533 -14.41 -4.34 12.56
CA ASP A 533 -14.12 -3.95 11.17
C ASP A 533 -12.64 -4.09 10.77
N SER A 534 -11.78 -4.35 11.72
CA SER A 534 -10.34 -4.49 11.53
C SER A 534 -9.85 -5.91 11.84
N LEU A 535 -9.36 -6.15 13.05
CA LEU A 535 -8.73 -7.42 13.44
C LEU A 535 -9.69 -8.62 13.38
N TYR A 536 -10.91 -8.44 13.86
CA TYR A 536 -11.88 -9.54 13.93
C TYR A 536 -12.28 -10.01 12.52
N LEU A 537 -12.65 -9.08 11.65
CA LEU A 537 -12.98 -9.39 10.25
C LEU A 537 -11.84 -10.14 9.53
N GLN A 538 -10.60 -9.71 9.74
CA GLN A 538 -9.46 -10.36 9.10
C GLN A 538 -9.28 -11.81 9.58
N ALA A 539 -9.49 -12.07 10.86
CA ALA A 539 -9.47 -13.43 11.40
C ALA A 539 -10.60 -14.30 10.83
N GLU A 540 -11.81 -13.74 10.65
CA GLU A 540 -12.95 -14.42 9.99
C GLU A 540 -12.63 -14.76 8.53
N ILE A 541 -12.03 -13.84 7.79
CA ILE A 541 -11.61 -14.06 6.39
C ILE A 541 -10.64 -15.25 6.34
N TYR A 542 -9.59 -15.25 7.13
CA TYR A 542 -8.61 -16.34 7.14
C TYR A 542 -9.22 -17.67 7.56
N TYR A 543 -10.00 -17.68 8.63
CA TYR A 543 -10.65 -18.91 9.12
C TYR A 543 -11.54 -19.56 8.06
N ASN A 544 -12.39 -18.75 7.42
CA ASN A 544 -13.32 -19.23 6.41
C ASN A 544 -12.59 -19.65 5.12
N CYS A 545 -11.58 -18.90 4.68
CA CYS A 545 -10.77 -19.26 3.51
C CYS A 545 -9.98 -20.55 3.75
N TYR A 546 -9.31 -20.74 4.90
CA TYR A 546 -8.62 -21.99 5.22
C TYR A 546 -9.57 -23.17 5.42
N SER A 547 -10.75 -22.93 5.99
CA SER A 547 -11.80 -23.95 6.08
C SER A 547 -12.26 -24.39 4.69
N GLY A 548 -12.44 -23.44 3.76
CA GLY A 548 -12.78 -23.70 2.37
C GLY A 548 -11.67 -24.45 1.62
N ALA A 549 -10.43 -23.99 1.76
CA ALA A 549 -9.27 -24.62 1.13
C ALA A 549 -9.02 -26.06 1.63
N LEU A 550 -9.18 -26.30 2.93
CA LEU A 550 -9.09 -27.64 3.51
C LEU A 550 -10.14 -28.59 2.92
N LEU A 551 -11.41 -28.17 2.90
CA LEU A 551 -12.52 -28.95 2.32
C LEU A 551 -12.34 -29.17 0.81
N MET A 552 -11.78 -28.21 0.09
CA MET A 552 -11.43 -28.35 -1.32
C MET A 552 -10.35 -29.41 -1.53
N CYS A 553 -9.28 -29.39 -0.72
CA CYS A 553 -8.24 -30.44 -0.78
C CYS A 553 -8.82 -31.81 -0.47
N GLU A 554 -9.69 -31.93 0.53
CA GLU A 554 -10.40 -33.19 0.81
C GLU A 554 -11.27 -33.64 -0.36
N ALA A 555 -11.93 -32.69 -1.05
CA ALA A 555 -12.71 -33.02 -2.25
C ALA A 555 -11.83 -33.58 -3.39
N LEU A 556 -10.66 -32.97 -3.60
CA LEU A 556 -9.70 -33.47 -4.60
C LEU A 556 -9.15 -34.84 -4.23
N CYS A 557 -8.85 -35.11 -2.96
CA CYS A 557 -8.42 -36.45 -2.50
C CYS A 557 -9.49 -37.52 -2.79
N GLU A 558 -10.76 -37.23 -2.49
CA GLU A 558 -11.87 -38.15 -2.82
C GLU A 558 -12.00 -38.35 -4.34
N ALA A 559 -11.80 -37.28 -5.13
CA ALA A 559 -11.85 -37.38 -6.59
C ALA A 559 -10.68 -38.23 -7.17
N PHE A 560 -9.47 -38.14 -6.58
CA PHE A 560 -8.36 -39.04 -6.91
C PHE A 560 -8.70 -40.52 -6.60
N ALA A 561 -9.38 -40.76 -5.49
CA ALA A 561 -9.86 -42.10 -5.11
C ALA A 561 -11.07 -42.62 -5.93
N GLY A 562 -11.64 -41.79 -6.80
CA GLY A 562 -12.83 -42.13 -7.61
C GLY A 562 -14.16 -41.94 -6.87
N GLU A 563 -14.15 -41.41 -5.66
CA GLU A 563 -15.32 -41.20 -4.80
C GLU A 563 -16.03 -39.87 -5.14
N TYR A 564 -16.47 -39.73 -6.39
CA TYR A 564 -16.99 -38.46 -6.94
C TYR A 564 -18.20 -37.87 -6.19
N LYS A 565 -19.09 -38.73 -5.63
CA LYS A 565 -20.24 -38.24 -4.84
C LYS A 565 -19.77 -37.51 -3.57
N LEU A 566 -18.77 -38.08 -2.91
CA LEU A 566 -18.19 -37.48 -1.69
C LEU A 566 -17.37 -36.24 -2.02
N ALA A 567 -16.60 -36.30 -3.11
CA ALA A 567 -15.88 -35.14 -3.65
C ALA A 567 -16.83 -33.96 -3.92
N PHE A 568 -17.94 -34.20 -4.63
CA PHE A 568 -18.95 -33.18 -4.90
C PHE A 568 -19.53 -32.56 -3.61
N TYR A 569 -19.87 -33.41 -2.63
CA TYR A 569 -20.40 -32.93 -1.35
C TYR A 569 -19.40 -32.06 -0.60
N LYS A 570 -18.11 -32.45 -0.54
CA LYS A 570 -17.04 -31.68 0.10
C LYS A 570 -16.76 -30.38 -0.65
N ALA A 571 -16.73 -30.38 -1.98
CA ALA A 571 -16.58 -29.18 -2.81
C ALA A 571 -17.71 -28.18 -2.56
N GLY A 572 -18.97 -28.65 -2.43
CA GLY A 572 -20.10 -27.80 -2.07
C GLY A 572 -19.96 -27.14 -0.68
N LYS A 573 -19.37 -27.84 0.29
CA LYS A 573 -19.04 -27.26 1.61
C LYS A 573 -17.89 -26.25 1.52
N ALA A 574 -16.85 -26.56 0.74
CA ALA A 574 -15.74 -25.63 0.48
C ALA A 574 -16.24 -24.31 -0.11
N ARG A 575 -17.07 -24.38 -1.16
CA ARG A 575 -17.71 -23.22 -1.76
C ARG A 575 -18.46 -22.36 -0.75
N LYS A 576 -19.24 -23.00 0.15
CA LYS A 576 -19.98 -22.28 1.20
C LYS A 576 -19.07 -21.57 2.19
N ALA A 577 -17.91 -22.11 2.51
CA ALA A 577 -16.95 -21.47 3.41
C ALA A 577 -16.37 -20.19 2.78
N TYR A 578 -15.96 -20.22 1.52
CA TYR A 578 -15.53 -19.01 0.80
C TYR A 578 -16.63 -17.95 0.69
N LEU A 579 -17.87 -18.36 0.37
CA LEU A 579 -19.01 -17.44 0.36
C LEU A 579 -19.35 -16.89 1.76
N ARG A 580 -18.96 -17.58 2.84
CA ARG A 580 -19.08 -17.04 4.19
C ARG A 580 -18.05 -15.93 4.41
N ALA A 581 -16.79 -16.12 4.01
CA ALA A 581 -15.77 -15.07 4.08
C ALA A 581 -16.19 -13.79 3.31
N ASP A 582 -16.76 -13.94 2.10
CA ASP A 582 -17.32 -12.80 1.37
C ASP A 582 -18.44 -12.12 2.15
N ARG A 583 -19.35 -12.88 2.75
CA ARG A 583 -20.43 -12.31 3.56
C ARG A 583 -19.91 -11.56 4.76
N ASP A 584 -18.91 -12.10 5.47
CA ASP A 584 -18.33 -11.43 6.64
C ASP A 584 -17.77 -10.06 6.27
N MET A 585 -17.12 -9.91 5.10
CA MET A 585 -16.72 -8.61 4.57
C MET A 585 -17.93 -7.70 4.27
N ARG A 586 -18.96 -8.24 3.61
CA ARG A 586 -20.17 -7.45 3.25
C ARG A 586 -20.96 -7.01 4.47
N ASP A 587 -20.98 -7.81 5.53
CA ASP A 587 -21.66 -7.46 6.80
C ASP A 587 -20.97 -6.29 7.52
N ARG A 588 -19.72 -5.93 7.15
CA ARG A 588 -18.98 -4.76 7.66
C ARG A 588 -19.10 -3.51 6.78
N GLU A 589 -19.92 -3.54 5.74
CA GLU A 589 -20.16 -2.39 4.85
C GLU A 589 -21.23 -1.46 5.39
N HIS A 590 -20.96 -0.82 6.52
CA HIS A 590 -21.87 0.17 7.11
C HIS A 590 -21.46 1.62 6.75
N GLY A 591 -22.42 2.54 6.77
CA GLY A 591 -22.19 3.96 6.53
C GLY A 591 -21.46 4.23 5.20
N LYS A 592 -20.33 4.94 5.25
CA LYS A 592 -19.52 5.24 4.06
C LYS A 592 -18.88 4.01 3.41
N TRP A 593 -18.77 2.88 4.12
CA TRP A 593 -18.17 1.64 3.63
C TRP A 593 -19.06 0.82 2.72
N HIS A 594 -20.30 1.26 2.49
CA HIS A 594 -21.22 0.58 1.57
C HIS A 594 -20.55 0.33 0.22
N ASP A 595 -20.60 -0.91 -0.25
CA ASP A 595 -19.95 -1.41 -1.48
C ASP A 595 -18.41 -1.35 -1.52
N PHE A 596 -17.73 -1.11 -0.40
CA PHE A 596 -16.27 -1.08 -0.37
C PHE A 596 -15.64 -2.41 -0.84
N TYR A 597 -16.18 -3.55 -0.38
CA TYR A 597 -15.72 -4.89 -0.77
C TYR A 597 -16.39 -5.44 -2.03
N ALA A 598 -17.23 -4.65 -2.72
CA ALA A 598 -17.99 -5.14 -3.87
C ALA A 598 -17.14 -5.41 -5.11
N ASN A 599 -16.07 -4.64 -5.28
CA ASN A 599 -15.26 -4.66 -6.48
C ASN A 599 -13.96 -5.43 -6.27
N GLU A 600 -14.05 -6.72 -6.03
CA GLU A 600 -12.89 -7.59 -6.00
C GLU A 600 -12.49 -8.03 -7.42
N CYS A 601 -11.23 -8.42 -7.61
CA CYS A 601 -10.73 -8.96 -8.87
C CYS A 601 -9.84 -10.19 -8.65
N LEU A 602 -8.52 -10.12 -8.83
CA LEU A 602 -7.62 -11.29 -8.76
C LEU A 602 -7.57 -11.96 -7.38
N THR A 603 -7.88 -11.22 -6.33
CA THR A 603 -7.92 -11.71 -4.95
C THR A 603 -9.31 -12.11 -4.51
N ASP A 604 -10.29 -12.02 -5.40
CA ASP A 604 -11.70 -12.20 -5.09
C ASP A 604 -11.95 -13.58 -4.48
N ILE A 605 -12.46 -13.58 -3.28
CA ILE A 605 -12.89 -14.79 -2.56
C ILE A 605 -14.04 -15.48 -3.29
N LYS A 606 -14.94 -14.70 -3.92
CA LYS A 606 -16.01 -15.24 -4.78
C LYS A 606 -15.46 -15.95 -6.00
N GLN A 607 -14.36 -15.45 -6.59
CA GLN A 607 -13.72 -16.12 -7.71
C GLN A 607 -13.29 -17.55 -7.32
N THR A 608 -12.73 -17.72 -6.11
CA THR A 608 -12.41 -19.05 -5.59
C THR A 608 -13.66 -19.92 -5.45
N ALA A 609 -14.76 -19.35 -4.95
CA ALA A 609 -16.04 -20.06 -4.88
C ALA A 609 -16.58 -20.45 -6.27
N TRP A 610 -16.41 -19.61 -7.30
CA TRP A 610 -16.81 -19.92 -8.69
C TRP A 610 -15.92 -20.99 -9.32
N VAL A 611 -14.61 -20.97 -9.07
CA VAL A 611 -13.69 -22.02 -9.55
C VAL A 611 -14.07 -23.37 -8.94
N ILE A 612 -14.44 -23.41 -7.65
CA ILE A 612 -14.95 -24.63 -7.00
C ILE A 612 -16.27 -25.08 -7.62
N GLU A 613 -17.16 -24.16 -7.98
CA GLU A 613 -18.42 -24.49 -8.68
C GLU A 613 -18.14 -25.12 -10.04
N GLY A 614 -17.14 -24.62 -10.80
CA GLY A 614 -16.66 -25.24 -12.02
C GLY A 614 -16.10 -26.64 -11.81
N LEU A 615 -15.42 -26.90 -10.70
CA LEU A 615 -14.96 -28.24 -10.33
C LEU A 615 -16.13 -29.23 -10.08
N MET A 616 -17.28 -28.74 -9.61
CA MET A 616 -18.47 -29.55 -9.34
C MET A 616 -19.29 -29.88 -10.60
N SER A 617 -19.07 -29.18 -11.72
CA SER A 617 -19.77 -29.38 -12.99
C SER A 617 -19.14 -30.50 -13.80
#